data_90905a85a5dcc65e1aa4b5469c528d88
#
_entry.id   90905a85a5dcc65e1aa4b5469c528d88
#
_cell.length_a   1.000
_cell.length_b   1.000
_cell.length_c   1.000
_cell.angle_alpha   90.00
_cell.angle_beta   90.00
_cell.angle_gamma   90.00
#
_symmetry.space_group_name_H-M   'P 1'
#
loop_
_entity.id
_entity.type
_entity.pdbx_description
1 polymer ?
#
loop_
_entity_poly.entity_id
_entity_poly.type
_entity_poly.pdbx_seq_one_letter_code
_entity_poly.pdbx_strand_id
1 'polypeptide(L)'
;PQQRYILGGVAKSAGQRDSLVQSFTVAGSDEPLTLVVNHLKSKGSGCYENGDGKSEPADLQGKCTEFRVSAAKVLGDAVSKMPGQVLLVGDFNSYAKEDPIRVLTDYDPATADRQIRSASHTFIGEQPYEQMGRAVEKNYGLIDVNLKFNQEKAISYSYEAELGTLDYALANPALAKRVIAVADWHINSFESNLFEYGSAFTGDLIKSDNPFSASDHDPIIVDLKLNEQSKGGGGGAMGALLLALLPLAWRRRHTS
;
A
#
# COMPACT_ATOMS: atom_id res chain seq x y z
N PRO A 1 -10.43 10.58 -6.15
CA PRO A 1 -10.61 12.05 -6.13
C PRO A 1 -9.83 12.75 -7.25
N GLN A 2 -10.29 13.92 -7.63
CA GLN A 2 -9.62 14.84 -8.55
C GLN A 2 -9.52 16.21 -7.90
N GLN A 3 -8.44 16.93 -8.17
CA GLN A 3 -8.34 18.36 -7.85
C GLN A 3 -8.54 19.17 -9.12
N ARG A 4 -9.28 20.27 -9.02
CA ARG A 4 -9.57 21.17 -10.14
C ARG A 4 -9.30 22.61 -9.73
N TYR A 5 -8.48 23.31 -10.51
CA TYR A 5 -8.05 24.69 -10.25
C TYR A 5 -8.13 25.55 -11.52
N ILE A 6 -8.22 26.86 -11.32
CA ILE A 6 -7.98 27.84 -12.37
C ILE A 6 -6.74 28.65 -11.99
N LEU A 7 -5.68 28.49 -12.74
CA LEU A 7 -4.42 29.19 -12.55
C LEU A 7 -4.10 30.04 -13.77
N GLY A 8 -4.01 31.36 -13.58
CA GLY A 8 -3.78 32.30 -14.68
C GLY A 8 -4.84 32.21 -15.78
N GLY A 9 -6.10 31.93 -15.43
CA GLY A 9 -7.19 31.74 -16.39
C GLY A 9 -7.22 30.38 -17.10
N VAL A 10 -6.32 29.46 -16.77
CA VAL A 10 -6.24 28.12 -17.35
C VAL A 10 -6.71 27.07 -16.36
N ALA A 11 -7.63 26.20 -16.80
CA ALA A 11 -8.06 25.05 -15.99
C ALA A 11 -6.91 24.04 -15.85
N LYS A 12 -6.64 23.63 -14.63
CA LYS A 12 -5.66 22.62 -14.24
C LYS A 12 -6.33 21.54 -13.42
N SER A 13 -5.87 20.29 -13.57
CA SER A 13 -6.39 19.18 -12.79
C SER A 13 -5.26 18.24 -12.37
N ALA A 14 -5.44 17.61 -11.20
CA ALA A 14 -4.65 16.49 -10.74
C ALA A 14 -5.59 15.37 -10.37
N GLY A 15 -5.30 14.14 -10.78
CA GLY A 15 -6.13 12.95 -10.52
C GLY A 15 -5.43 11.98 -9.58
N GLN A 16 -6.23 11.37 -8.72
CA GLN A 16 -5.89 10.17 -8.00
C GLN A 16 -6.30 8.96 -8.86
N ARG A 17 -5.46 7.92 -8.91
CA ARG A 17 -5.81 6.66 -9.56
C ARG A 17 -6.98 6.01 -8.82
N ASP A 18 -7.80 5.27 -9.55
CA ASP A 18 -8.90 4.51 -8.95
C ASP A 18 -8.35 3.31 -8.18
N SER A 19 -8.98 3.00 -7.05
CA SER A 19 -8.67 1.81 -6.27
C SER A 19 -9.47 0.62 -6.81
N LEU A 20 -8.81 -0.53 -6.96
CA LEU A 20 -9.47 -1.77 -7.34
C LEU A 20 -9.93 -2.52 -6.10
N VAL A 21 -11.21 -2.87 -6.05
CA VAL A 21 -11.80 -3.62 -4.93
C VAL A 21 -12.29 -4.97 -5.43
N GLN A 22 -11.83 -6.04 -4.78
CA GLN A 22 -12.26 -7.40 -5.09
C GLN A 22 -12.47 -8.19 -3.80
N SER A 23 -13.66 -8.78 -3.67
CA SER A 23 -13.97 -9.71 -2.59
C SER A 23 -13.83 -11.16 -3.05
N PHE A 24 -13.33 -11.99 -2.16
CA PHE A 24 -13.08 -13.42 -2.36
C PHE A 24 -13.83 -14.22 -1.31
N THR A 25 -14.47 -15.30 -1.74
CA THR A 25 -14.95 -16.34 -0.83
C THR A 25 -13.80 -17.31 -0.56
N VAL A 26 -13.48 -17.50 0.70
CA VAL A 26 -12.40 -18.40 1.12
C VAL A 26 -13.01 -19.69 1.65
N ALA A 27 -12.60 -20.83 1.10
CA ALA A 27 -13.09 -22.13 1.55
C ALA A 27 -12.82 -22.35 3.04
N GLY A 28 -13.88 -22.66 3.80
CA GLY A 28 -13.80 -22.85 5.26
C GLY A 28 -13.75 -21.55 6.09
N SER A 29 -14.02 -20.41 5.47
CA SER A 29 -14.25 -19.12 6.16
C SER A 29 -15.70 -18.69 5.96
N ASP A 30 -16.35 -18.25 7.04
CA ASP A 30 -17.71 -17.72 6.99
C ASP A 30 -17.75 -16.25 6.53
N GLU A 31 -16.60 -15.58 6.47
CA GLU A 31 -16.48 -14.18 6.09
C GLU A 31 -15.66 -14.02 4.79
N PRO A 32 -16.06 -13.10 3.91
CA PRO A 32 -15.28 -12.78 2.71
C PRO A 32 -13.97 -12.08 3.09
N LEU A 33 -12.94 -12.30 2.26
CA LEU A 33 -11.73 -11.49 2.23
C LEU A 33 -11.87 -10.47 1.10
N THR A 34 -11.83 -9.19 1.45
CA THR A 34 -11.83 -8.11 0.47
C THR A 34 -10.45 -7.47 0.37
N LEU A 35 -9.90 -7.46 -0.84
CA LEU A 35 -8.67 -6.74 -1.16
C LEU A 35 -9.01 -5.39 -1.80
N VAL A 36 -8.31 -4.34 -1.36
CA VAL A 36 -8.40 -2.99 -1.89
C VAL A 36 -7.02 -2.57 -2.36
N VAL A 37 -6.79 -2.63 -3.67
CA VAL A 37 -5.49 -2.32 -4.27
C VAL A 37 -5.41 -0.84 -4.59
N ASN A 38 -4.33 -0.21 -4.17
CA ASN A 38 -4.15 1.24 -4.22
C ASN A 38 -2.82 1.61 -4.86
N HIS A 39 -2.81 2.77 -5.53
CA HIS A 39 -1.61 3.47 -5.93
C HIS A 39 -1.88 4.97 -5.81
N LEU A 40 -1.53 5.56 -4.68
CA LEU A 40 -1.84 6.96 -4.41
C LEU A 40 -0.96 7.91 -5.24
N LYS A 41 -1.30 9.19 -5.20
CA LYS A 41 -0.62 10.23 -5.97
C LYS A 41 0.84 10.33 -5.57
N SER A 42 1.74 10.25 -6.58
CA SER A 42 3.19 10.35 -6.38
C SER A 42 3.60 11.66 -5.70
N LYS A 43 4.59 11.59 -4.82
CA LYS A 43 5.20 12.73 -4.13
C LYS A 43 5.91 13.69 -5.10
N GLY A 44 6.46 13.19 -6.19
CA GLY A 44 7.13 13.98 -7.24
C GLY A 44 6.17 14.72 -8.19
N SER A 45 4.87 14.42 -8.17
CA SER A 45 3.88 15.01 -9.09
C SER A 45 3.28 16.29 -8.52
N GLY A 46 3.04 17.30 -9.37
CA GLY A 46 2.32 18.50 -8.95
C GLY A 46 0.83 18.26 -8.70
N CYS A 47 0.29 18.93 -7.69
CA CYS A 47 -1.15 18.89 -7.33
C CYS A 47 -1.74 20.28 -7.11
N TYR A 48 -1.00 21.31 -7.36
CA TYR A 48 -1.43 22.71 -7.21
C TYR A 48 -1.87 23.12 -5.78
N GLU A 49 -1.50 22.37 -4.76
CA GLU A 49 -1.80 22.70 -3.36
C GLU A 49 -1.25 24.07 -2.96
N ASN A 50 -0.06 24.42 -3.47
CA ASN A 50 0.56 25.72 -3.28
C ASN A 50 0.28 26.71 -4.44
N GLY A 51 -0.68 26.45 -5.29
CA GLY A 51 -1.09 27.31 -6.38
C GLY A 51 -0.25 27.22 -7.64
N ASP A 52 1.00 26.73 -7.62
CA ASP A 52 1.92 26.64 -8.76
C ASP A 52 2.13 25.20 -9.27
N GLY A 53 1.78 24.21 -8.47
CA GLY A 53 1.94 22.79 -8.77
C GLY A 53 3.38 22.30 -8.74
N LYS A 54 4.33 23.11 -8.25
CA LYS A 54 5.77 22.82 -8.30
C LYS A 54 6.43 22.85 -6.92
N SER A 55 6.00 23.79 -6.06
CA SER A 55 6.58 23.94 -4.73
C SER A 55 6.23 22.76 -3.83
N GLU A 56 7.18 22.37 -3.00
CA GLU A 56 6.90 21.42 -1.93
C GLU A 56 6.24 22.14 -0.74
N PRO A 57 5.25 21.48 -0.08
CA PRO A 57 4.73 21.96 1.18
C PRO A 57 5.82 22.06 2.25
N ALA A 58 5.67 23.01 3.18
CA ALA A 58 6.62 23.21 4.28
C ALA A 58 6.61 22.05 5.31
N ASP A 59 5.69 21.10 5.17
CA ASP A 59 5.57 19.94 6.05
C ASP A 59 6.56 18.81 5.75
N LEU A 60 7.38 18.98 4.71
CA LEU A 60 8.42 18.03 4.29
C LEU A 60 7.93 16.62 3.92
N GLN A 61 6.65 16.48 3.58
CA GLN A 61 6.06 15.19 3.18
C GLN A 61 6.00 15.00 1.66
N GLY A 62 6.67 15.87 0.91
CA GLY A 62 6.61 15.90 -0.55
C GLY A 62 5.32 16.53 -1.08
N LYS A 63 5.22 16.68 -2.39
CA LYS A 63 4.05 17.29 -3.03
C LYS A 63 2.80 16.43 -2.86
N CYS A 64 1.63 17.02 -2.94
CA CYS A 64 0.33 16.33 -2.93
C CYS A 64 -0.06 15.68 -1.59
N THR A 65 0.49 16.10 -0.47
CA THR A 65 0.18 15.49 0.84
C THR A 65 -1.29 15.62 1.18
N GLU A 66 -1.87 16.82 1.15
CA GLU A 66 -3.30 17.01 1.45
C GLU A 66 -4.20 16.26 0.46
N PHE A 67 -3.77 16.14 -0.81
CA PHE A 67 -4.52 15.39 -1.80
C PHE A 67 -4.46 13.87 -1.53
N ARG A 68 -3.33 13.33 -1.08
CA ARG A 68 -3.25 11.95 -0.58
C ARG A 68 -4.06 11.76 0.70
N VAL A 69 -4.12 12.76 1.59
CA VAL A 69 -5.04 12.74 2.75
C VAL A 69 -6.50 12.65 2.29
N SER A 70 -6.91 13.42 1.28
CA SER A 70 -8.26 13.30 0.71
C SER A 70 -8.53 11.88 0.18
N ALA A 71 -7.54 11.27 -0.49
CA ALA A 71 -7.65 9.89 -0.97
C ALA A 71 -7.75 8.89 0.20
N ALA A 72 -6.92 9.04 1.23
CA ALA A 72 -6.95 8.20 2.43
C ALA A 72 -8.31 8.28 3.15
N LYS A 73 -8.91 9.48 3.25
CA LYS A 73 -10.26 9.64 3.80
C LYS A 73 -11.33 8.92 2.98
N VAL A 74 -11.30 9.07 1.66
CA VAL A 74 -12.25 8.38 0.77
C VAL A 74 -12.11 6.86 0.90
N LEU A 75 -10.88 6.35 0.95
CA LEU A 75 -10.59 4.93 1.19
C LEU A 75 -11.10 4.46 2.55
N GLY A 76 -10.76 5.17 3.60
CA GLY A 76 -11.17 4.85 4.97
C GLY A 76 -12.70 4.85 5.13
N ASP A 77 -13.40 5.84 4.56
CA ASP A 77 -14.87 5.92 4.56
C ASP A 77 -15.51 4.75 3.81
N ALA A 78 -14.89 4.30 2.71
CA ALA A 78 -15.36 3.14 1.97
C ALA A 78 -15.12 1.83 2.74
N VAL A 79 -13.90 1.64 3.23
CA VAL A 79 -13.46 0.42 3.93
C VAL A 79 -14.21 0.21 5.24
N SER A 80 -14.48 1.28 5.99
CA SER A 80 -15.23 1.20 7.26
C SER A 80 -16.67 0.68 7.10
N LYS A 81 -17.19 0.66 5.87
CA LYS A 81 -18.52 0.13 5.53
C LYS A 81 -18.47 -1.29 4.94
N MET A 82 -17.29 -1.81 4.66
CA MET A 82 -17.13 -3.15 4.10
C MET A 82 -17.26 -4.22 5.19
N PRO A 83 -18.04 -5.27 4.95
CA PRO A 83 -18.16 -6.37 5.90
C PRO A 83 -16.93 -7.28 5.85
N GLY A 84 -16.74 -8.04 6.93
CA GLY A 84 -15.75 -9.12 6.99
C GLY A 84 -14.31 -8.65 7.09
N GLN A 85 -13.44 -9.33 6.40
CA GLN A 85 -12.00 -9.17 6.47
C GLN A 85 -11.51 -8.30 5.31
N VAL A 86 -10.85 -7.18 5.62
CA VAL A 86 -10.44 -6.19 4.60
C VAL A 86 -8.94 -5.93 4.71
N LEU A 87 -8.25 -6.00 3.57
CA LEU A 87 -6.84 -5.68 3.39
C LEU A 87 -6.66 -4.63 2.30
N LEU A 88 -6.12 -3.48 2.66
CA LEU A 88 -5.64 -2.49 1.71
C LEU A 88 -4.18 -2.77 1.39
N VAL A 89 -3.83 -2.83 0.11
CA VAL A 89 -2.47 -3.10 -0.36
C VAL A 89 -2.06 -2.11 -1.45
N GLY A 90 -0.77 -1.94 -1.64
CA GLY A 90 -0.15 -1.20 -2.73
C GLY A 90 0.71 -0.03 -2.29
N ASP A 91 1.11 0.79 -3.27
CA ASP A 91 1.91 1.99 -3.06
C ASP A 91 1.02 3.17 -2.62
N PHE A 92 1.19 3.61 -1.38
CA PHE A 92 0.50 4.77 -0.83
C PHE A 92 1.27 6.08 -1.02
N ASN A 93 2.45 6.05 -1.62
CA ASN A 93 3.30 7.21 -1.85
C ASN A 93 3.47 8.09 -0.60
N SER A 94 3.50 7.48 0.57
CA SER A 94 3.60 8.16 1.87
C SER A 94 4.34 7.27 2.85
N TYR A 95 5.30 7.83 3.57
CA TYR A 95 6.01 7.10 4.62
C TYR A 95 5.14 6.93 5.88
N ALA A 96 5.51 6.00 6.74
CA ALA A 96 4.68 5.54 7.87
C ALA A 96 4.22 6.65 8.84
N LYS A 97 4.98 7.73 8.99
CA LYS A 97 4.64 8.87 9.84
C LYS A 97 4.02 10.05 9.09
N GLU A 98 3.83 9.91 7.78
CA GLU A 98 3.18 10.94 6.98
C GLU A 98 1.65 10.88 7.12
N ASP A 99 1.02 12.00 6.90
CA ASP A 99 -0.39 12.25 7.15
C ASP A 99 -1.34 11.23 6.52
N PRO A 100 -1.19 10.82 5.25
CA PRO A 100 -2.11 9.87 4.65
C PRO A 100 -2.13 8.51 5.36
N ILE A 101 -0.97 8.02 5.81
CA ILE A 101 -0.89 6.75 6.55
C ILE A 101 -1.45 6.92 7.96
N ARG A 102 -1.09 7.99 8.67
CA ARG A 102 -1.62 8.27 10.00
C ARG A 102 -3.13 8.39 10.02
N VAL A 103 -3.73 9.02 9.00
CA VAL A 103 -5.20 9.08 8.87
C VAL A 103 -5.82 7.70 8.77
N LEU A 104 -5.19 6.77 8.06
CA LEU A 104 -5.69 5.40 7.95
C LEU A 104 -5.47 4.59 9.23
N THR A 105 -4.41 4.86 9.99
CA THR A 105 -3.94 4.00 11.09
C THR A 105 -4.17 4.58 12.48
N ASP A 106 -3.49 5.68 12.85
CA ASP A 106 -3.31 6.07 14.26
C ASP A 106 -3.44 7.57 14.57
N TYR A 107 -3.84 8.40 13.59
CA TYR A 107 -3.98 9.84 13.84
C TYR A 107 -5.00 10.13 14.95
N ASP A 108 -4.55 10.83 15.98
CA ASP A 108 -5.40 11.35 17.05
C ASP A 108 -5.24 12.88 17.12
N PRO A 109 -6.27 13.64 16.73
CA PRO A 109 -6.21 15.10 16.72
C PRO A 109 -6.06 15.73 18.14
N ALA A 110 -6.36 14.97 19.20
CA ALA A 110 -6.22 15.46 20.56
C ALA A 110 -4.78 15.46 21.06
N THR A 111 -3.92 14.60 20.48
CA THR A 111 -2.52 14.42 20.89
C THR A 111 -1.52 14.73 19.79
N ALA A 112 -1.99 14.95 18.57
CA ALA A 112 -1.13 15.24 17.43
C ALA A 112 -0.46 16.63 17.56
N ASP A 113 0.77 16.70 17.12
CA ASP A 113 1.58 17.93 17.06
C ASP A 113 1.07 18.93 16.01
N ARG A 114 0.26 18.48 15.06
CA ARG A 114 -0.33 19.30 14.00
C ARG A 114 -1.68 18.79 13.56
N GLN A 115 -2.47 19.69 12.99
CA GLN A 115 -3.76 19.35 12.40
C GLN A 115 -3.59 18.86 10.96
N ILE A 116 -4.01 17.63 10.70
CA ILE A 116 -4.09 17.09 9.34
C ILE A 116 -5.34 17.61 8.64
N ARG A 117 -5.23 17.98 7.36
CA ARG A 117 -6.33 18.47 6.53
C ARG A 117 -6.40 17.73 5.20
N SER A 118 -7.62 17.62 4.69
CA SER A 118 -7.86 17.22 3.29
C SER A 118 -7.62 18.39 2.35
N ALA A 119 -7.28 18.11 1.11
CA ALA A 119 -7.04 19.14 0.10
C ALA A 119 -8.29 19.94 -0.24
N SER A 120 -8.09 21.23 -0.51
CA SER A 120 -9.08 22.10 -1.13
C SER A 120 -9.32 21.70 -2.60
N HIS A 121 -10.38 22.23 -3.22
CA HIS A 121 -10.71 22.00 -4.65
C HIS A 121 -10.76 20.53 -5.07
N THR A 122 -11.11 19.64 -4.15
CA THR A 122 -11.22 18.19 -4.38
C THR A 122 -12.63 17.82 -4.84
N PHE A 123 -12.71 16.92 -5.82
CA PHE A 123 -13.95 16.42 -6.40
C PHE A 123 -13.94 14.89 -6.44
N ILE A 124 -15.11 14.28 -6.34
CA ILE A 124 -15.36 12.87 -6.61
C ILE A 124 -16.33 12.81 -7.78
N GLY A 125 -15.86 12.38 -8.95
CA GLY A 125 -16.59 12.59 -10.19
C GLY A 125 -16.82 14.08 -10.44
N GLU A 126 -18.06 14.48 -10.69
CA GLU A 126 -18.43 15.87 -10.92
C GLU A 126 -18.86 16.62 -9.65
N GLN A 127 -18.90 15.95 -8.50
CA GLN A 127 -19.36 16.55 -7.24
C GLN A 127 -18.20 17.03 -6.38
N PRO A 128 -18.30 18.21 -5.75
CA PRO A 128 -17.36 18.64 -4.74
C PRO A 128 -17.26 17.60 -3.61
N TYR A 129 -16.04 17.28 -3.19
CA TYR A 129 -15.86 16.38 -2.05
C TYR A 129 -16.31 17.05 -0.76
N GLU A 130 -17.23 16.44 -0.03
CA GLU A 130 -17.87 17.04 1.16
C GLU A 130 -16.86 17.43 2.25
N GLN A 131 -15.73 16.71 2.34
CA GLN A 131 -14.69 16.93 3.33
C GLN A 131 -13.51 17.76 2.81
N MET A 132 -13.61 18.37 1.61
CA MET A 132 -12.50 19.15 1.06
C MET A 132 -12.14 20.33 1.98
N GLY A 133 -10.82 20.53 2.19
CA GLY A 133 -10.27 21.58 3.03
C GLY A 133 -10.56 21.42 4.53
N ARG A 134 -11.25 20.35 4.96
CA ARG A 134 -11.59 20.13 6.36
C ARG A 134 -10.48 19.41 7.12
N ALA A 135 -10.42 19.73 8.40
CA ALA A 135 -9.59 18.99 9.34
C ALA A 135 -10.04 17.52 9.42
N VAL A 136 -9.08 16.64 9.61
CA VAL A 136 -9.35 15.23 9.93
C VAL A 136 -9.64 15.13 11.43
N GLU A 137 -10.77 14.55 11.78
CA GLU A 137 -11.24 14.48 13.16
C GLU A 137 -10.91 13.13 13.84
N LYS A 138 -10.61 12.11 13.06
CA LYS A 138 -10.28 10.75 13.55
C LYS A 138 -9.53 9.95 12.50
N ASN A 139 -8.85 8.89 12.96
CA ASN A 139 -8.30 7.85 12.08
C ASN A 139 -9.34 6.77 11.77
N TYR A 140 -8.96 5.81 10.91
CA TYR A 140 -9.80 4.67 10.53
C TYR A 140 -9.43 3.36 11.24
N GLY A 141 -8.41 3.36 12.09
CA GLY A 141 -8.01 2.22 12.93
C GLY A 141 -7.51 1.00 12.14
N LEU A 142 -7.03 1.21 10.92
CA LEU A 142 -6.36 0.14 10.18
C LEU A 142 -5.00 -0.16 10.80
N ILE A 143 -4.58 -1.41 10.69
CA ILE A 143 -3.33 -1.89 11.28
C ILE A 143 -2.35 -2.15 10.15
N ASP A 144 -1.23 -1.44 10.16
CA ASP A 144 -0.08 -1.77 9.32
C ASP A 144 0.51 -3.09 9.81
N VAL A 145 0.25 -4.16 9.06
CA VAL A 145 0.71 -5.49 9.44
C VAL A 145 2.20 -5.68 9.20
N ASN A 146 2.80 -4.97 8.22
CA ASN A 146 4.22 -5.01 7.99
C ASN A 146 4.98 -4.39 9.18
N LEU A 147 4.62 -3.18 9.55
CA LEU A 147 5.19 -2.51 10.73
C LEU A 147 4.98 -3.33 12.02
N LYS A 148 3.80 -3.96 12.17
CA LYS A 148 3.49 -4.78 13.36
C LYS A 148 4.41 -5.99 13.50
N PHE A 149 4.77 -6.66 12.39
CA PHE A 149 5.59 -7.88 12.40
C PHE A 149 7.08 -7.60 12.31
N ASN A 150 7.47 -6.63 11.47
CA ASN A 150 8.86 -6.37 11.11
C ASN A 150 9.45 -5.11 11.76
N GLN A 151 8.61 -4.25 12.35
CA GLN A 151 9.03 -3.01 13.00
C GLN A 151 9.89 -2.14 12.08
N GLU A 152 11.06 -1.71 12.52
CA GLU A 152 12.00 -0.87 11.77
C GLU A 152 12.61 -1.56 10.54
N LYS A 153 12.40 -2.86 10.39
CA LYS A 153 12.84 -3.64 9.21
C LYS A 153 11.80 -3.64 8.08
N ALA A 154 10.64 -3.06 8.28
CA ALA A 154 9.64 -2.87 7.23
C ALA A 154 10.14 -1.81 6.24
N ILE A 155 10.66 -2.24 5.10
CA ILE A 155 11.27 -1.37 4.09
C ILE A 155 10.92 -1.92 2.70
N SER A 156 10.35 -1.08 1.84
CA SER A 156 9.97 -1.47 0.48
C SER A 156 10.59 -0.60 -0.61
N TYR A 157 11.22 0.52 -0.23
CA TYR A 157 11.70 1.52 -1.19
C TYR A 157 12.95 2.23 -0.70
N SER A 158 13.80 2.62 -1.64
CA SER A 158 15.00 3.44 -1.42
C SER A 158 14.97 4.68 -2.30
N TYR A 159 15.20 5.86 -1.71
CA TYR A 159 15.28 7.12 -2.45
C TYR A 159 16.42 7.99 -1.90
N GLU A 160 17.34 8.43 -2.75
CA GLU A 160 18.50 9.25 -2.37
C GLU A 160 19.29 8.70 -1.17
N ALA A 161 19.46 7.37 -1.13
CA ALA A 161 20.12 6.62 -0.05
C ALA A 161 19.35 6.62 1.30
N GLU A 162 18.10 7.04 1.31
CA GLU A 162 17.19 6.90 2.45
C GLU A 162 16.26 5.71 2.22
N LEU A 163 16.09 4.89 3.26
CA LEU A 163 15.25 3.68 3.24
C LEU A 163 13.90 3.96 3.89
N GLY A 164 12.84 3.43 3.32
CA GLY A 164 11.52 3.57 3.88
C GLY A 164 10.46 2.65 3.27
N THR A 165 9.26 2.72 3.78
CA THR A 165 8.10 1.99 3.27
C THR A 165 7.16 2.95 2.56
N LEU A 166 6.87 2.69 1.28
CA LEU A 166 5.79 3.32 0.51
C LEU A 166 4.67 2.33 0.21
N ASP A 167 4.98 1.03 0.26
CA ASP A 167 4.07 -0.06 -0.01
C ASP A 167 3.56 -0.66 1.29
N TYR A 168 2.26 -0.79 1.41
CA TYR A 168 1.61 -1.17 2.66
C TYR A 168 0.68 -2.36 2.50
N ALA A 169 0.51 -3.07 3.61
CA ALA A 169 -0.57 -4.00 3.86
C ALA A 169 -1.31 -3.54 5.12
N LEU A 170 -2.40 -2.77 4.94
CA LEU A 170 -3.21 -2.22 6.03
C LEU A 170 -4.45 -3.09 6.22
N ALA A 171 -4.51 -3.81 7.32
CA ALA A 171 -5.61 -4.71 7.65
C ALA A 171 -6.64 -4.04 8.59
N ASN A 172 -7.93 -4.35 8.42
CA ASN A 172 -8.88 -4.03 9.47
C ASN A 172 -8.62 -4.89 10.73
N PRO A 173 -9.12 -4.50 11.92
CA PRO A 173 -8.84 -5.23 13.16
C PRO A 173 -9.24 -6.72 13.16
N ALA A 174 -10.26 -7.09 12.35
CA ALA A 174 -10.69 -8.47 12.20
C ALA A 174 -9.62 -9.30 11.47
N LEU A 175 -9.14 -8.82 10.32
CA LEU A 175 -8.12 -9.50 9.53
C LEU A 175 -6.75 -9.49 10.21
N ALA A 176 -6.37 -8.40 10.87
CA ALA A 176 -5.06 -8.27 11.53
C ALA A 176 -4.80 -9.33 12.61
N LYS A 177 -5.85 -9.96 13.16
CA LYS A 177 -5.77 -11.10 14.08
C LYS A 177 -5.49 -12.42 13.37
N ARG A 178 -5.68 -12.46 12.05
CA ARG A 178 -5.50 -13.65 11.23
C ARG A 178 -4.21 -13.63 10.42
N VAL A 179 -3.46 -12.54 10.47
CA VAL A 179 -2.11 -12.47 9.90
C VAL A 179 -1.18 -13.30 10.79
N ILE A 180 -0.44 -14.23 10.16
CA ILE A 180 0.50 -15.12 10.86
C ILE A 180 1.96 -14.84 10.53
N ALA A 181 2.24 -14.26 9.35
CA ALA A 181 3.57 -13.79 8.98
C ALA A 181 3.47 -12.64 7.97
N VAL A 182 4.48 -11.79 7.95
CA VAL A 182 4.67 -10.74 6.95
C VAL A 182 6.15 -10.64 6.63
N ALA A 183 6.48 -10.48 5.36
CA ALA A 183 7.84 -10.25 4.91
C ALA A 183 7.87 -9.26 3.74
N ASP A 184 8.88 -8.39 3.72
CA ASP A 184 9.28 -7.69 2.52
C ASP A 184 10.18 -8.62 1.71
N TRP A 185 9.85 -8.81 0.44
CA TRP A 185 10.70 -9.59 -0.45
C TRP A 185 11.68 -8.65 -1.15
N HIS A 186 12.84 -8.47 -0.53
CA HIS A 186 13.89 -7.59 -1.03
C HIS A 186 14.47 -8.14 -2.33
N ILE A 187 13.92 -7.68 -3.44
CA ILE A 187 14.36 -8.10 -4.78
C ILE A 187 15.42 -7.16 -5.33
N ASN A 188 15.19 -5.83 -5.30
CA ASN A 188 16.13 -4.88 -5.86
C ASN A 188 15.97 -3.42 -5.39
N SER A 189 15.05 -3.08 -4.51
CA SER A 189 14.81 -1.67 -4.12
C SER A 189 16.01 -1.01 -3.44
N PHE A 190 16.94 -1.80 -2.89
CA PHE A 190 18.18 -1.32 -2.23
C PHE A 190 19.39 -1.33 -3.15
N GLU A 191 19.24 -1.84 -4.35
CA GLU A 191 20.31 -1.90 -5.31
C GLU A 191 20.44 -0.59 -6.08
N SER A 192 21.52 -0.45 -6.82
CA SER A 192 21.70 0.68 -7.72
C SER A 192 20.63 0.67 -8.81
N ASN A 193 20.14 1.86 -9.21
CA ASN A 193 19.25 2.06 -10.36
C ASN A 193 19.77 1.40 -11.66
N LEU A 194 21.05 1.00 -11.70
CA LEU A 194 21.60 0.21 -12.80
C LEU A 194 20.91 -1.16 -12.95
N PHE A 195 20.37 -1.71 -11.88
CA PHE A 195 19.72 -3.01 -11.83
C PHE A 195 18.20 -2.95 -11.93
N GLU A 196 17.61 -1.76 -11.85
CA GLU A 196 16.19 -1.57 -12.01
C GLU A 196 15.69 -1.93 -13.43
N TYR A 197 14.39 -2.21 -13.56
CA TYR A 197 13.74 -2.52 -14.84
C TYR A 197 13.75 -1.35 -15.82
N GLY A 198 13.75 -0.11 -15.30
CA GLY A 198 13.73 1.11 -16.10
C GLY A 198 15.10 1.45 -16.70
N SER A 199 15.12 1.97 -17.92
CA SER A 199 16.36 2.44 -18.58
C SER A 199 16.56 3.95 -18.53
N ALA A 200 15.68 4.67 -17.85
CA ALA A 200 15.66 6.14 -17.89
C ALA A 200 16.94 6.81 -17.36
N PHE A 201 17.65 6.16 -16.43
CA PHE A 201 18.83 6.72 -15.77
C PHE A 201 20.10 5.89 -15.96
N THR A 202 20.07 4.87 -16.79
CA THR A 202 21.16 3.88 -16.90
C THR A 202 21.87 3.90 -18.27
N GLY A 203 21.44 4.81 -19.18
CA GLY A 203 22.03 4.91 -20.52
C GLY A 203 21.93 3.60 -21.31
N ASP A 204 23.06 3.22 -21.95
CA ASP A 204 23.13 2.05 -22.83
C ASP A 204 23.42 0.73 -22.08
N LEU A 205 23.33 0.70 -20.74
CA LEU A 205 23.55 -0.53 -20.00
C LEU A 205 22.46 -1.56 -20.30
N ILE A 206 22.91 -2.79 -20.55
CA ILE A 206 22.01 -3.90 -20.82
C ILE A 206 21.27 -4.24 -19.54
N LYS A 207 19.93 -4.19 -19.61
CA LYS A 207 19.04 -4.60 -18.51
C LYS A 207 18.75 -6.10 -18.60
N SER A 208 18.69 -6.74 -17.44
CA SER A 208 18.24 -8.13 -17.35
C SER A 208 16.72 -8.18 -17.28
N ASP A 209 16.13 -9.10 -18.04
CA ASP A 209 14.68 -9.39 -17.99
C ASP A 209 14.46 -10.59 -17.08
N ASN A 210 14.37 -10.34 -15.79
CA ASN A 210 14.17 -11.38 -14.77
C ASN A 210 13.40 -10.81 -13.55
N PRO A 211 12.91 -11.65 -12.63
CA PRO A 211 12.14 -11.21 -11.48
C PRO A 211 12.85 -10.20 -10.56
N PHE A 212 14.18 -10.20 -10.54
CA PHE A 212 14.99 -9.28 -9.73
C PHE A 212 15.20 -7.91 -10.38
N SER A 213 14.59 -7.67 -11.53
CA SER A 213 14.63 -6.39 -12.24
C SER A 213 13.23 -6.01 -12.70
N ALA A 214 12.21 -6.27 -11.87
CA ALA A 214 10.80 -6.11 -12.23
C ALA A 214 10.15 -4.83 -11.69
N SER A 215 10.74 -4.20 -10.67
CA SER A 215 10.21 -3.00 -10.00
C SER A 215 11.34 -2.28 -9.25
N ASP A 216 11.17 -0.99 -9.00
CA ASP A 216 11.95 -0.17 -8.07
C ASP A 216 11.40 -0.26 -6.62
N HIS A 217 10.32 -1.00 -6.42
CA HIS A 217 9.74 -1.31 -5.12
C HIS A 217 9.82 -2.79 -4.79
N ASP A 218 9.98 -3.12 -3.52
CA ASP A 218 9.96 -4.50 -3.05
C ASP A 218 8.54 -4.96 -2.71
N PRO A 219 8.12 -6.18 -3.13
CA PRO A 219 6.81 -6.72 -2.79
C PRO A 219 6.67 -7.07 -1.32
N ILE A 220 5.46 -6.90 -0.77
CA ILE A 220 5.09 -7.38 0.56
C ILE A 220 4.36 -8.72 0.43
N ILE A 221 4.79 -9.70 1.21
CA ILE A 221 4.15 -11.02 1.34
C ILE A 221 3.43 -11.06 2.68
N VAL A 222 2.14 -11.40 2.66
CA VAL A 222 1.30 -11.52 3.85
C VAL A 222 0.67 -12.90 3.93
N ASP A 223 1.01 -13.65 4.97
CA ASP A 223 0.43 -14.96 5.24
C ASP A 223 -0.79 -14.84 6.16
N LEU A 224 -1.91 -15.40 5.71
CA LEU A 224 -3.20 -15.32 6.39
C LEU A 224 -3.69 -16.71 6.82
N LYS A 225 -4.14 -16.84 8.06
CA LYS A 225 -4.87 -18.01 8.55
C LYS A 225 -6.37 -17.68 8.58
N LEU A 226 -7.05 -17.93 7.47
CA LEU A 226 -8.47 -17.56 7.29
C LEU A 226 -9.45 -18.65 7.76
N ASN A 227 -9.01 -19.91 7.82
CA ASN A 227 -9.86 -21.02 8.27
C ASN A 227 -9.80 -21.14 9.78
N GLU A 228 -10.94 -21.07 10.45
CA GLU A 228 -11.06 -21.60 11.81
C GLU A 228 -11.12 -23.12 11.70
N GLN A 229 -10.16 -23.80 12.33
CA GLN A 229 -10.38 -25.22 12.62
C GLN A 229 -11.58 -25.27 13.53
N SER A 230 -12.73 -25.74 13.02
CA SER A 230 -13.85 -26.09 13.87
C SER A 230 -13.33 -27.05 14.94
N LYS A 231 -13.39 -26.66 16.20
CA LYS A 231 -13.27 -27.58 17.33
C LYS A 231 -14.55 -28.41 17.38
N GLY A 232 -14.76 -29.19 16.34
CA GLY A 232 -15.78 -30.25 16.27
C GLY A 232 -15.10 -31.55 16.62
N GLY A 233 -15.46 -32.14 17.75
CA GLY A 233 -14.98 -33.45 18.15
C GLY A 233 -15.35 -34.52 17.14
N GLY A 234 -14.43 -35.44 16.86
CA GLY A 234 -14.66 -36.63 16.04
C GLY A 234 -13.59 -36.84 14.98
N GLY A 235 -12.76 -37.84 15.20
CA GLY A 235 -11.53 -38.18 14.47
C GLY A 235 -11.64 -38.25 12.95
N GLY A 236 -10.54 -37.96 12.33
CA GLY A 236 -10.29 -38.34 10.93
C GLY A 236 -9.52 -37.32 10.13
N ALA A 237 -8.32 -37.73 9.77
CA ALA A 237 -7.49 -37.25 8.64
C ALA A 237 -6.88 -35.86 8.73
N MET A 238 -5.65 -35.82 9.17
CA MET A 238 -4.68 -34.75 8.89
C MET A 238 -4.38 -34.72 7.39
N GLY A 239 -4.87 -33.67 6.72
CA GLY A 239 -4.41 -33.29 5.40
C GLY A 239 -3.27 -32.27 5.55
N ALA A 240 -2.09 -32.70 5.93
CA ALA A 240 -0.89 -31.90 5.78
C ALA A 240 -0.47 -31.93 4.32
N LEU A 241 -0.65 -30.83 3.60
CA LEU A 241 -0.04 -30.66 2.30
C LEU A 241 1.44 -30.33 2.49
N LEU A 242 2.24 -31.38 2.66
CA LEU A 242 3.69 -31.32 2.55
C LEU A 242 4.01 -31.18 1.04
N LEU A 243 4.40 -30.00 0.62
CA LEU A 243 5.16 -29.85 -0.63
C LEU A 243 6.53 -30.46 -0.44
N ALA A 244 6.63 -31.77 -0.69
CA ALA A 244 7.87 -32.48 -0.76
C ALA A 244 8.58 -32.08 -2.07
N LEU A 245 9.63 -31.30 -1.96
CA LEU A 245 10.64 -31.19 -3.01
C LEU A 245 11.35 -32.54 -3.14
N LEU A 246 10.98 -33.33 -4.13
CA LEU A 246 11.71 -34.54 -4.51
C LEU A 246 12.98 -34.12 -5.30
N PRO A 247 14.18 -34.50 -4.86
CA PRO A 247 15.35 -34.35 -5.69
C PRO A 247 15.30 -35.41 -6.80
N LEU A 248 15.27 -34.98 -8.05
CA LEU A 248 15.49 -35.86 -9.20
C LEU A 248 16.94 -36.35 -9.18
N ALA A 249 17.14 -37.54 -8.64
CA ALA A 249 18.39 -38.26 -8.79
C ALA A 249 18.54 -38.78 -10.24
N TRP A 250 19.36 -38.12 -11.03
CA TRP A 250 19.72 -38.57 -12.38
C TRP A 250 20.69 -39.74 -12.26
N ARG A 251 20.20 -40.93 -12.47
CA ARG A 251 20.98 -42.14 -12.63
C ARG A 251 21.63 -42.15 -14.05
N ARG A 252 22.90 -41.78 -14.14
CA ARG A 252 23.73 -42.14 -15.32
C ARG A 252 23.90 -43.67 -15.35
N ARG A 253 23.41 -44.31 -16.37
CA ARG A 253 23.82 -45.67 -16.75
C ARG A 253 25.01 -45.53 -17.68
N HIS A 254 26.16 -46.01 -17.24
CA HIS A 254 27.25 -46.42 -18.12
C HIS A 254 26.89 -47.77 -18.70
N THR A 255 26.93 -47.90 -20.00
CA THR A 255 27.10 -49.17 -20.71
C THR A 255 28.34 -49.03 -21.55
N SER A 256 29.18 -50.04 -21.36
CA SER A 256 30.41 -50.39 -22.05
C SER A 256 30.38 -50.26 -23.58
#